data_805f08c330aa50a0dc5112b9549f544e
#
_entry.id   805f08c330aa50a0dc5112b9549f544e
#
_cell.length_a   1.000
_cell.length_b   1.000
_cell.length_c   1.000
_cell.angle_alpha   90.00
_cell.angle_beta   90.00
_cell.angle_gamma   90.00
#
_symmetry.space_group_name_H-M   'P 1'
#
loop_
_entity.id
_entity.type
_entity.pdbx_description
1 polymer ?
#
loop_
_entity_poly.entity_id
_entity_poly.type
_entity_poly.pdbx_seq_one_letter_code
_entity_poly.pdbx_strand_id
1 'polypeptide(L)'
;MAEVTGLRLARSVGLKEKRLLALLAGRPEDGADLRATVEDAQLLGSLELAGFAFSWEQVRDRETSAPPEVVALRAAQFAVDPAALVSVLALREWHRVALRGGEFRDREAFPQGDGVPAPAPAAFIEGRLGNLEQWMAGESARDLKPAQAGALVLARVVEIRPFAFGNGRVSRLAASHMMVRGGLRPPILVGGDRSRLEVCLRAAFRLDTEPLTALLQEASERCLDVMIQTLEARGEG
;
A
#
# COMPACT_ATOMS: atom_id res chain seq x y z
N MET A 1 2.34 -1.80 -26.32
CA MET A 1 1.50 -2.65 -25.43
C MET A 1 1.09 -1.94 -24.15
N ALA A 2 1.96 -1.23 -23.45
CA ALA A 2 1.64 -0.49 -22.20
C ALA A 2 0.52 0.57 -22.38
N GLU A 3 0.55 1.32 -23.48
CA GLU A 3 -0.46 2.36 -23.76
C GLU A 3 -1.87 1.79 -23.95
N VAL A 4 -2.01 0.66 -24.63
CA VAL A 4 -3.30 -0.02 -24.80
C VAL A 4 -3.83 -0.57 -23.48
N THR A 5 -2.94 -1.06 -22.63
CA THR A 5 -3.29 -1.54 -21.29
C THR A 5 -3.75 -0.39 -20.41
N GLY A 6 -3.06 0.75 -20.45
CA GLY A 6 -3.43 1.96 -19.71
C GLY A 6 -4.79 2.52 -20.10
N LEU A 7 -5.11 2.55 -21.40
CA LEU A 7 -6.42 3.00 -21.89
C LEU A 7 -7.56 2.06 -21.49
N ARG A 8 -7.33 0.73 -21.48
CA ARG A 8 -8.30 -0.26 -21.01
C ARG A 8 -8.57 -0.10 -19.52
N LEU A 9 -7.53 0.08 -18.73
CA LEU A 9 -7.63 0.29 -17.29
C LEU A 9 -8.40 1.57 -16.97
N ALA A 10 -8.07 2.70 -17.62
CA ALA A 10 -8.76 3.97 -17.42
C ALA A 10 -10.26 3.89 -17.76
N ARG A 11 -10.60 3.17 -18.83
CA ARG A 11 -12.01 2.93 -19.20
C ARG A 11 -12.73 2.05 -18.19
N SER A 12 -12.08 1.00 -17.71
CA SER A 12 -12.63 0.11 -16.68
C SER A 12 -12.89 0.86 -15.38
N VAL A 13 -11.93 1.63 -14.89
CA VAL A 13 -12.07 2.47 -13.69
C VAL A 13 -13.25 3.42 -13.83
N GLY A 14 -13.34 4.15 -14.95
CA GLY A 14 -14.45 5.10 -15.15
C GLY A 14 -15.84 4.45 -15.18
N LEU A 15 -15.97 3.23 -15.71
CA LEU A 15 -17.22 2.46 -15.67
C LEU A 15 -17.56 2.01 -14.24
N LYS A 16 -16.58 1.51 -13.50
CA LYS A 16 -16.75 1.08 -12.10
C LYS A 16 -17.11 2.25 -11.19
N GLU A 17 -16.48 3.41 -11.37
CA GLU A 17 -16.84 4.63 -10.62
C GLU A 17 -18.28 5.05 -10.86
N LYS A 18 -18.74 5.07 -12.11
CA LYS A 18 -20.16 5.37 -12.44
C LYS A 18 -21.10 4.38 -11.79
N ARG A 19 -20.78 3.06 -11.81
CA ARG A 19 -21.58 2.03 -11.15
C ARG A 19 -21.62 2.23 -9.65
N LEU A 20 -20.47 2.48 -9.03
CA LEU A 20 -20.35 2.74 -7.59
C LEU A 20 -21.22 3.95 -7.18
N LEU A 21 -21.11 5.06 -7.91
CA LEU A 21 -21.92 6.26 -7.65
C LEU A 21 -23.43 5.98 -7.79
N ALA A 22 -23.84 5.20 -8.78
CA ALA A 22 -25.22 4.81 -8.95
C ALA A 22 -25.75 3.96 -7.78
N LEU A 23 -24.92 3.03 -7.26
CA LEU A 23 -25.27 2.21 -6.09
C LEU A 23 -25.36 3.04 -4.80
N LEU A 24 -24.46 4.01 -4.64
CA LEU A 24 -24.43 4.90 -3.48
C LEU A 24 -25.54 5.95 -3.46
N ALA A 25 -26.06 6.34 -4.63
CA ALA A 25 -27.10 7.37 -4.73
C ALA A 25 -28.38 7.02 -3.94
N GLY A 26 -28.65 5.72 -3.74
CA GLY A 26 -29.76 5.23 -2.94
C GLY A 26 -29.42 4.87 -1.49
N ARG A 27 -28.15 4.98 -1.09
CA ARG A 27 -27.64 4.42 0.18
C ARG A 27 -26.47 5.24 0.77
N PRO A 28 -26.66 6.51 1.10
CA PRO A 28 -25.57 7.37 1.58
C PRO A 28 -24.98 6.88 2.92
N GLU A 29 -25.74 6.13 3.72
CA GLU A 29 -25.35 5.55 5.02
C GLU A 29 -24.29 4.44 4.88
N ASP A 30 -24.20 3.77 3.74
CA ASP A 30 -23.26 2.66 3.54
C ASP A 30 -21.78 3.10 3.46
N GLY A 31 -21.51 4.39 3.40
CA GLY A 31 -20.18 4.93 3.19
C GLY A 31 -19.15 4.54 4.28
N ALA A 32 -19.56 4.48 5.55
CA ALA A 32 -18.68 4.10 6.66
C ALA A 32 -18.31 2.61 6.60
N ASP A 33 -19.27 1.76 6.30
CA ASP A 33 -19.10 0.32 6.20
C ASP A 33 -18.25 -0.06 5.00
N LEU A 34 -18.41 0.64 3.86
CA LEU A 34 -17.54 0.47 2.70
C LEU A 34 -16.09 0.81 3.01
N ARG A 35 -15.88 1.89 3.77
CA ARG A 35 -14.53 2.26 4.21
C ARG A 35 -13.93 1.14 5.06
N ALA A 36 -14.65 0.64 6.06
CA ALA A 36 -14.20 -0.45 6.91
C ALA A 36 -13.88 -1.72 6.10
N THR A 37 -14.72 -2.06 5.12
CA THR A 37 -14.49 -3.22 4.23
C THR A 37 -13.23 -3.06 3.38
N VAL A 38 -12.96 -1.88 2.84
CA VAL A 38 -11.75 -1.58 2.07
C VAL A 38 -10.51 -1.65 2.97
N GLU A 39 -10.57 -1.09 4.17
CA GLU A 39 -9.49 -1.13 5.16
C GLU A 39 -9.16 -2.59 5.55
N ASP A 40 -10.16 -3.42 5.76
CA ASP A 40 -9.99 -4.85 6.06
C ASP A 40 -9.40 -5.62 4.87
N ALA A 41 -9.82 -5.32 3.65
CA ALA A 41 -9.27 -5.96 2.45
C ALA A 41 -7.78 -5.59 2.24
N GLN A 42 -7.41 -4.33 2.47
CA GLN A 42 -6.00 -3.91 2.45
C GLN A 42 -5.18 -4.60 3.54
N LEU A 43 -5.75 -4.69 4.73
CA LEU A 43 -5.12 -5.30 5.89
C LEU A 43 -4.84 -6.79 5.64
N LEU A 44 -5.87 -7.54 5.19
CA LEU A 44 -5.74 -8.95 4.85
C LEU A 44 -4.64 -9.18 3.81
N GLY A 45 -4.71 -8.49 2.68
CA GLY A 45 -3.73 -8.65 1.62
C GLY A 45 -2.31 -8.27 2.05
N SER A 46 -2.16 -7.24 2.88
CA SER A 46 -0.83 -6.87 3.42
C SER A 46 -0.27 -7.92 4.39
N LEU A 47 -1.13 -8.59 5.16
CA LEU A 47 -0.74 -9.69 6.05
C LEU A 47 -0.39 -10.95 5.24
N GLU A 48 -1.19 -11.31 4.24
CA GLU A 48 -0.90 -12.42 3.32
C GLU A 48 0.46 -12.23 2.64
N LEU A 49 0.75 -11.04 2.13
CA LEU A 49 2.05 -10.69 1.54
C LEU A 49 3.20 -10.73 2.57
N ALA A 50 2.91 -10.60 3.86
CA ALA A 50 3.88 -10.77 4.94
C ALA A 50 4.04 -12.23 5.39
N GLY A 51 3.25 -13.16 4.83
CA GLY A 51 3.33 -14.60 5.10
C GLY A 51 2.35 -15.10 6.17
N PHE A 52 1.41 -14.27 6.59
CA PHE A 52 0.34 -14.68 7.50
C PHE A 52 -0.84 -15.28 6.73
N ALA A 53 -1.52 -16.24 7.33
CA ALA A 53 -2.72 -16.87 6.79
C ALA A 53 -3.90 -16.63 7.75
N PHE A 54 -4.47 -15.43 7.68
CA PHE A 54 -5.67 -15.08 8.43
C PHE A 54 -6.92 -15.20 7.56
N SER A 55 -8.05 -15.56 8.18
CA SER A 55 -9.34 -15.55 7.50
C SER A 55 -9.93 -14.13 7.44
N TRP A 56 -10.90 -13.96 6.55
CA TRP A 56 -11.64 -12.68 6.45
C TRP A 56 -12.36 -12.32 7.76
N GLU A 57 -12.92 -13.34 8.44
CA GLU A 57 -13.59 -13.17 9.73
C GLU A 57 -12.62 -12.68 10.81
N GLN A 58 -11.42 -13.25 10.89
CA GLN A 58 -10.38 -12.83 11.82
C GLN A 58 -9.93 -11.38 11.58
N VAL A 59 -9.89 -10.97 10.32
CA VAL A 59 -9.53 -9.59 9.97
C VAL A 59 -10.67 -8.62 10.24
N ARG A 60 -11.92 -9.03 10.08
CA ARG A 60 -13.09 -8.17 10.39
C ARG A 60 -13.39 -8.06 11.87
N ASP A 61 -12.89 -8.96 12.66
CA ASP A 61 -13.10 -8.93 14.12
C ASP A 61 -12.55 -7.61 14.71
N ARG A 62 -13.41 -6.89 15.40
CA ARG A 62 -13.11 -5.65 16.13
C ARG A 62 -13.04 -5.87 17.65
N GLU A 63 -13.25 -7.09 18.08
CA GLU A 63 -13.25 -7.48 19.49
C GLU A 63 -11.88 -7.97 19.95
N THR A 64 -11.82 -8.45 21.17
CA THR A 64 -10.58 -8.87 21.83
C THR A 64 -9.97 -10.17 21.28
N SER A 65 -10.70 -10.90 20.42
CA SER A 65 -10.25 -12.15 19.81
C SER A 65 -9.44 -11.96 18.53
N ALA A 66 -9.37 -10.75 17.98
CA ALA A 66 -8.59 -10.48 16.78
C ALA A 66 -7.07 -10.75 16.99
N PRO A 67 -6.38 -11.39 16.03
CA PRO A 67 -4.94 -11.63 16.12
C PRO A 67 -4.16 -10.33 16.35
N PRO A 68 -3.10 -10.35 17.20
CA PRO A 68 -2.31 -9.15 17.52
C PRO A 68 -1.75 -8.43 16.29
N GLU A 69 -1.36 -9.16 15.25
CA GLU A 69 -0.85 -8.61 14.00
C GLU A 69 -1.93 -7.86 13.22
N VAL A 70 -3.16 -8.35 13.27
CA VAL A 70 -4.34 -7.70 12.67
C VAL A 70 -4.60 -6.38 13.39
N VAL A 71 -4.67 -6.41 14.73
CA VAL A 71 -4.94 -5.23 15.56
C VAL A 71 -3.86 -4.16 15.34
N ALA A 72 -2.59 -4.56 15.38
CA ALA A 72 -1.47 -3.65 15.23
C ALA A 72 -1.40 -3.01 13.83
N LEU A 73 -1.55 -3.80 12.77
CA LEU A 73 -1.50 -3.26 11.41
C LEU A 73 -2.73 -2.40 11.09
N ARG A 74 -3.91 -2.73 11.64
CA ARG A 74 -5.10 -1.88 11.56
C ARG A 74 -4.86 -0.52 12.21
N ALA A 75 -4.34 -0.49 13.42
CA ALA A 75 -3.98 0.75 14.10
C ALA A 75 -2.97 1.58 13.29
N ALA A 76 -2.02 0.93 12.62
CA ALA A 76 -1.03 1.60 11.80
C ALA A 76 -1.64 2.28 10.55
N GLN A 77 -2.74 1.80 9.99
CA GLN A 77 -3.41 2.48 8.86
C GLN A 77 -3.83 3.92 9.21
N PHE A 78 -4.07 4.19 10.49
CA PHE A 78 -4.51 5.50 11.02
C PHE A 78 -3.43 6.23 11.81
N ALA A 79 -2.21 5.69 11.90
CA ALA A 79 -1.15 6.24 12.76
C ALA A 79 -0.55 7.56 12.23
N VAL A 80 -0.76 7.88 10.96
CA VAL A 80 -0.24 9.09 10.32
C VAL A 80 -1.40 9.89 9.73
N ASP A 81 -1.38 11.20 9.93
CA ASP A 81 -2.36 12.12 9.37
C ASP A 81 -2.48 11.91 7.84
N PRO A 82 -3.66 11.65 7.28
CA PRO A 82 -3.86 11.47 5.84
C PRO A 82 -3.37 12.65 4.98
N ALA A 83 -3.34 13.86 5.52
CA ALA A 83 -2.85 15.05 4.84
C ALA A 83 -1.33 15.21 4.89
N ALA A 84 -0.65 14.51 5.82
CA ALA A 84 0.80 14.62 5.97
C ALA A 84 1.56 14.08 4.75
N LEU A 85 2.76 14.60 4.52
CA LEU A 85 3.72 13.99 3.60
C LEU A 85 4.31 12.71 4.23
N VAL A 86 4.64 11.73 3.40
CA VAL A 86 5.46 10.61 3.86
C VAL A 86 6.82 11.15 4.28
N SER A 87 7.18 10.92 5.52
CA SER A 87 8.40 11.41 6.14
C SER A 87 9.14 10.29 6.84
N VAL A 88 10.37 10.55 7.23
CA VAL A 88 11.15 9.63 8.08
C VAL A 88 10.39 9.31 9.37
N LEU A 89 9.77 10.33 9.99
CA LEU A 89 8.95 10.17 11.18
C LEU A 89 7.71 9.32 10.92
N ALA A 90 7.03 9.52 9.79
CA ALA A 90 5.88 8.72 9.41
C ALA A 90 6.24 7.24 9.22
N LEU A 91 7.37 6.93 8.58
CA LEU A 91 7.85 5.56 8.41
C LEU A 91 8.14 4.89 9.76
N ARG A 92 8.77 5.61 10.69
CA ARG A 92 9.02 5.14 12.05
C ARG A 92 7.73 4.92 12.83
N GLU A 93 6.77 5.83 12.70
CA GLU A 93 5.48 5.72 13.38
C GLU A 93 4.67 4.52 12.88
N TRP A 94 4.57 4.31 11.56
CA TRP A 94 3.94 3.10 11.03
C TRP A 94 4.62 1.82 11.53
N HIS A 95 5.96 1.80 11.57
CA HIS A 95 6.68 0.64 12.08
C HIS A 95 6.45 0.46 13.58
N ARG A 96 6.46 1.53 14.35
CA ARG A 96 6.23 1.51 15.80
C ARG A 96 4.85 0.92 16.14
N VAL A 97 3.82 1.35 15.43
CA VAL A 97 2.44 0.91 15.68
C VAL A 97 2.22 -0.50 15.15
N ALA A 98 2.63 -0.79 13.90
CA ALA A 98 2.39 -2.10 13.28
C ALA A 98 3.23 -3.24 13.86
N LEU A 99 4.39 -2.94 14.42
CA LEU A 99 5.44 -3.94 14.71
C LEU A 99 6.09 -3.77 16.08
N ARG A 100 5.60 -2.82 16.89
CA ARG A 100 6.15 -2.48 18.22
C ARG A 100 7.64 -2.14 18.18
N GLY A 101 8.09 -1.53 17.06
CA GLY A 101 9.46 -1.09 16.86
C GLY A 101 9.51 0.44 16.66
N GLY A 102 10.14 0.89 15.60
CA GLY A 102 10.28 2.31 15.23
C GLY A 102 11.73 2.71 15.05
N GLU A 103 12.65 1.92 15.65
CA GLU A 103 14.08 2.15 15.51
C GLU A 103 14.60 1.55 14.20
N PHE A 104 15.51 2.27 13.56
CA PHE A 104 16.23 1.74 12.42
C PHE A 104 17.18 0.63 12.87
N ARG A 105 17.44 -0.31 11.96
CA ARG A 105 18.45 -1.33 12.25
C ARG A 105 19.84 -0.71 12.41
N ASP A 106 20.56 -1.19 13.35
CA ASP A 106 21.96 -0.86 13.66
C ASP A 106 22.97 -1.85 13.03
N ARG A 107 22.45 -2.95 12.47
CA ARG A 107 23.25 -4.02 11.86
C ARG A 107 23.07 -4.03 10.35
N GLU A 108 24.12 -4.49 9.66
CA GLU A 108 24.04 -4.70 8.23
C GLU A 108 23.00 -5.79 7.88
N ALA A 109 22.29 -5.58 6.77
CA ALA A 109 21.34 -6.54 6.26
C ALA A 109 21.83 -7.08 4.90
N PHE A 110 21.50 -8.34 4.63
CA PHE A 110 21.90 -9.01 3.40
C PHE A 110 20.80 -8.93 2.33
N PRO A 111 21.18 -8.98 1.04
CA PRO A 111 20.20 -9.12 -0.04
C PRO A 111 19.30 -10.35 0.16
N GLN A 112 18.03 -10.23 -0.20
CA GLN A 112 17.09 -11.34 -0.12
C GLN A 112 16.74 -11.84 -1.53
N GLY A 113 17.61 -12.69 -2.08
CA GLY A 113 17.41 -13.32 -3.37
C GLY A 113 18.15 -12.62 -4.52
N ASP A 114 18.14 -13.29 -5.68
CA ASP A 114 18.83 -12.82 -6.88
C ASP A 114 18.16 -11.57 -7.48
N GLY A 115 19.00 -10.63 -7.90
CA GLY A 115 18.53 -9.38 -8.51
C GLY A 115 17.93 -8.36 -7.53
N VAL A 116 18.05 -8.62 -6.22
CA VAL A 116 17.71 -7.63 -5.19
C VAL A 116 19.00 -6.89 -4.79
N PRO A 117 19.02 -5.54 -4.82
CA PRO A 117 20.21 -4.79 -4.43
C PRO A 117 20.55 -5.03 -2.95
N ALA A 118 21.81 -4.85 -2.61
CA ALA A 118 22.22 -4.83 -1.23
C ALA A 118 21.47 -3.70 -0.51
N PRO A 119 20.89 -3.96 0.69
CA PRO A 119 20.28 -2.92 1.48
C PRO A 119 21.23 -1.77 1.78
N ALA A 120 20.71 -0.59 2.09
CA ALA A 120 21.55 0.52 2.50
C ALA A 120 22.43 0.10 3.69
N PRO A 121 23.75 0.44 3.74
CA PRO A 121 24.49 0.28 4.96
C PRO A 121 23.82 0.98 6.14
N ALA A 122 23.88 0.40 7.34
CA ALA A 122 23.15 0.90 8.50
C ALA A 122 23.41 2.39 8.76
N ALA A 123 24.66 2.82 8.65
CA ALA A 123 25.07 4.21 8.84
C ALA A 123 24.46 5.21 7.83
N PHE A 124 23.93 4.75 6.69
CA PHE A 124 23.39 5.63 5.64
C PHE A 124 21.85 5.58 5.54
N ILE A 125 21.17 4.84 6.42
CA ILE A 125 19.69 4.71 6.39
C ILE A 125 19.03 6.07 6.50
N GLU A 126 19.37 6.86 7.53
CA GLU A 126 18.77 8.17 7.78
C GLU A 126 18.99 9.13 6.61
N GLY A 127 20.21 9.18 6.08
CA GLY A 127 20.53 10.02 4.93
C GLY A 127 19.75 9.63 3.68
N ARG A 128 19.61 8.32 3.39
CA ARG A 128 18.83 7.86 2.22
C ARG A 128 17.33 8.09 2.39
N LEU A 129 16.79 7.93 3.59
CA LEU A 129 15.40 8.24 3.87
C LEU A 129 15.14 9.76 3.85
N GLY A 130 16.07 10.57 4.36
CA GLY A 130 16.01 12.03 4.26
C GLY A 130 16.00 12.51 2.81
N ASN A 131 16.81 11.90 1.93
CA ASN A 131 16.78 12.19 0.50
C ASN A 131 15.43 11.81 -0.13
N LEU A 132 14.84 10.68 0.25
CA LEU A 132 13.51 10.28 -0.20
C LEU A 132 12.44 11.28 0.26
N GLU A 133 12.46 11.69 1.53
CA GLU A 133 11.55 12.68 2.08
C GLU A 133 11.67 14.02 1.36
N GLN A 134 12.90 14.50 1.15
CA GLN A 134 13.16 15.74 0.43
C GLN A 134 12.68 15.69 -1.02
N TRP A 135 12.88 14.54 -1.70
CA TRP A 135 12.36 14.32 -3.05
C TRP A 135 10.82 14.37 -3.07
N MET A 136 10.15 13.71 -2.12
CA MET A 136 8.67 13.70 -2.03
C MET A 136 8.08 15.09 -1.77
N ALA A 137 8.81 15.97 -1.09
CA ALA A 137 8.41 17.36 -0.89
C ALA A 137 8.67 18.25 -2.11
N GLY A 138 9.52 17.80 -3.04
CA GLY A 138 9.94 18.54 -4.22
C GLY A 138 8.92 18.57 -5.36
N GLU A 139 9.18 19.42 -6.36
CA GLU A 139 8.35 19.56 -7.56
C GLU A 139 8.31 18.28 -8.38
N SER A 140 9.46 17.60 -8.55
CA SER A 140 9.56 16.36 -9.33
C SER A 140 8.60 15.27 -8.87
N ALA A 141 8.29 15.20 -7.58
CA ALA A 141 7.31 14.23 -7.06
C ALA A 141 5.86 14.67 -7.29
N ARG A 142 5.61 15.98 -7.32
CA ARG A 142 4.27 16.54 -7.58
C ARG A 142 3.82 16.35 -9.02
N ASP A 143 4.77 16.32 -9.97
CA ASP A 143 4.50 16.12 -11.39
C ASP A 143 4.18 14.65 -11.73
N LEU A 144 4.46 13.72 -10.82
CA LEU A 144 4.15 12.32 -11.01
C LEU A 144 2.68 12.01 -10.77
N LYS A 145 2.16 11.07 -11.56
CA LYS A 145 0.86 10.47 -11.24
C LYS A 145 0.92 9.77 -9.88
N PRO A 146 -0.15 9.79 -9.07
CA PRO A 146 -0.12 9.24 -7.71
C PRO A 146 0.36 7.79 -7.61
N ALA A 147 0.00 6.93 -8.58
CA ALA A 147 0.48 5.55 -8.61
C ALA A 147 1.99 5.45 -8.90
N GLN A 148 2.56 6.35 -9.72
CA GLN A 148 4.00 6.40 -9.96
C GLN A 148 4.75 6.84 -8.70
N ALA A 149 4.26 7.86 -8.01
CA ALA A 149 4.82 8.31 -6.74
C ALA A 149 4.75 7.19 -5.68
N GLY A 150 3.62 6.50 -5.57
CA GLY A 150 3.44 5.33 -4.70
C GLY A 150 4.41 4.19 -5.02
N ALA A 151 4.61 3.89 -6.30
CA ALA A 151 5.56 2.86 -6.75
C ALA A 151 7.00 3.19 -6.38
N LEU A 152 7.42 4.44 -6.57
CA LEU A 152 8.76 4.90 -6.19
C LEU A 152 8.98 4.83 -4.68
N VAL A 153 8.02 5.30 -3.87
CA VAL A 153 8.10 5.23 -2.41
C VAL A 153 8.19 3.77 -1.95
N LEU A 154 7.33 2.89 -2.47
CA LEU A 154 7.35 1.46 -2.14
C LEU A 154 8.71 0.85 -2.46
N ALA A 155 9.20 1.03 -3.69
CA ALA A 155 10.47 0.47 -4.13
C ALA A 155 11.65 0.99 -3.30
N ARG A 156 11.70 2.31 -3.01
CA ARG A 156 12.78 2.92 -2.25
C ARG A 156 12.81 2.47 -0.79
N VAL A 157 11.66 2.38 -0.12
CA VAL A 157 11.62 1.87 1.27
C VAL A 157 12.04 0.41 1.33
N VAL A 158 11.61 -0.42 0.34
CA VAL A 158 12.04 -1.83 0.25
C VAL A 158 13.54 -1.94 -0.06
N GLU A 159 14.10 -1.10 -0.93
CA GLU A 159 15.52 -1.07 -1.26
C GLU A 159 16.39 -0.67 -0.06
N ILE A 160 16.00 0.41 0.64
CA ILE A 160 16.76 0.92 1.80
C ILE A 160 16.73 -0.08 2.96
N ARG A 161 15.58 -0.75 3.17
CA ARG A 161 15.34 -1.68 4.28
C ARG A 161 15.73 -1.07 5.63
N PRO A 162 15.06 0.01 6.04
CA PRO A 162 15.46 0.76 7.22
C PRO A 162 15.31 -0.02 8.53
N PHE A 163 14.41 -0.99 8.58
CA PHE A 163 14.11 -1.74 9.80
C PHE A 163 14.68 -3.16 9.73
N ALA A 164 14.89 -3.80 10.89
CA ALA A 164 15.34 -5.18 10.96
C ALA A 164 14.33 -6.15 10.32
N PHE A 165 13.03 -5.85 10.41
CA PHE A 165 11.92 -6.62 9.82
C PHE A 165 10.74 -5.71 9.47
N GLY A 166 9.72 -6.23 8.75
CA GLY A 166 8.48 -5.50 8.49
C GLY A 166 8.55 -4.40 7.42
N ASN A 167 9.70 -4.22 6.74
CA ASN A 167 9.88 -3.20 5.72
C ASN A 167 8.80 -3.26 4.61
N GLY A 168 8.36 -4.45 4.20
CA GLY A 168 7.29 -4.60 3.21
C GLY A 168 5.94 -4.09 3.69
N ARG A 169 5.59 -4.24 4.97
CA ARG A 169 4.35 -3.69 5.54
C ARG A 169 4.39 -2.17 5.57
N VAL A 170 5.47 -1.60 6.06
CA VAL A 170 5.67 -0.14 6.10
C VAL A 170 5.70 0.47 4.70
N SER A 171 6.39 -0.16 3.74
CA SER A 171 6.45 0.34 2.36
C SER A 171 5.08 0.35 1.68
N ARG A 172 4.22 -0.66 1.93
CA ARG A 172 2.86 -0.69 1.42
C ARG A 172 1.95 0.36 2.07
N LEU A 173 2.10 0.61 3.38
CA LEU A 173 1.40 1.72 4.05
C LEU A 173 1.80 3.06 3.45
N ALA A 174 3.09 3.31 3.26
CA ALA A 174 3.61 4.54 2.67
C ALA A 174 3.13 4.73 1.22
N ALA A 175 3.16 3.67 0.40
CA ALA A 175 2.65 3.73 -0.97
C ALA A 175 1.14 4.02 -1.03
N SER A 176 0.36 3.33 -0.19
CA SER A 176 -1.09 3.56 -0.08
C SER A 176 -1.38 5.01 0.33
N HIS A 177 -0.67 5.52 1.32
CA HIS A 177 -0.79 6.90 1.77
C HIS A 177 -0.50 7.90 0.65
N MET A 178 0.59 7.72 -0.11
CA MET A 178 0.91 8.57 -1.27
C MET A 178 -0.19 8.55 -2.34
N MET A 179 -0.73 7.37 -2.65
CA MET A 179 -1.77 7.22 -3.65
C MET A 179 -3.08 7.87 -3.22
N VAL A 180 -3.51 7.63 -1.99
CA VAL A 180 -4.75 8.21 -1.43
C VAL A 180 -4.67 9.72 -1.33
N ARG A 181 -3.54 10.24 -0.84
CA ARG A 181 -3.28 11.68 -0.79
C ARG A 181 -3.29 12.32 -2.18
N GLY A 182 -2.87 11.59 -3.22
CA GLY A 182 -2.96 12.00 -4.62
C GLY A 182 -4.34 11.82 -5.26
N GLY A 183 -5.37 11.43 -4.49
CA GLY A 183 -6.75 11.29 -4.95
C GLY A 183 -7.12 9.93 -5.53
N LEU A 184 -6.23 8.93 -5.48
CA LEU A 184 -6.57 7.56 -5.87
C LEU A 184 -7.26 6.81 -4.73
N ARG A 185 -7.97 5.74 -5.09
CA ARG A 185 -8.43 4.75 -4.13
C ARG A 185 -7.24 4.01 -3.54
N PRO A 186 -7.31 3.57 -2.27
CA PRO A 186 -6.23 2.81 -1.66
C PRO A 186 -5.99 1.50 -2.41
N PRO A 187 -4.73 1.11 -2.68
CA PRO A 187 -4.43 -0.10 -3.41
C PRO A 187 -4.67 -1.34 -2.53
N ILE A 188 -5.46 -2.30 -3.03
CA ILE A 188 -5.66 -3.61 -2.40
C ILE A 188 -4.77 -4.63 -3.10
N LEU A 189 -3.57 -4.84 -2.56
CA LEU A 189 -2.69 -5.95 -2.95
C LEU A 189 -3.13 -7.20 -2.18
N VAL A 190 -3.09 -8.35 -2.82
CA VAL A 190 -3.48 -9.64 -2.23
C VAL A 190 -2.30 -10.63 -2.20
N GLY A 191 -2.40 -11.71 -1.45
CA GLY A 191 -1.36 -12.74 -1.37
C GLY A 191 -0.94 -13.30 -2.73
N GLY A 192 -1.89 -13.43 -3.65
CA GLY A 192 -1.64 -13.87 -5.04
C GLY A 192 -0.76 -12.92 -5.86
N ASP A 193 -0.64 -11.67 -5.46
CA ASP A 193 0.25 -10.70 -6.14
C ASP A 193 1.73 -10.87 -5.76
N ARG A 194 2.09 -11.74 -4.80
CA ARG A 194 3.46 -11.88 -4.25
C ARG A 194 4.51 -12.00 -5.34
N SER A 195 4.42 -13.01 -6.19
CA SER A 195 5.42 -13.27 -7.24
C SER A 195 5.51 -12.12 -8.23
N ARG A 196 4.38 -11.53 -8.60
CA ARG A 196 4.33 -10.38 -9.49
C ARG A 196 4.93 -9.14 -8.84
N LEU A 197 4.63 -8.88 -7.57
CA LEU A 197 5.21 -7.77 -6.80
C LEU A 197 6.75 -7.88 -6.74
N GLU A 198 7.28 -9.08 -6.51
CA GLU A 198 8.72 -9.33 -6.51
C GLU A 198 9.38 -9.03 -7.88
N VAL A 199 8.72 -9.44 -8.98
CA VAL A 199 9.19 -9.13 -10.34
C VAL A 199 9.18 -7.62 -10.59
N CYS A 200 8.08 -6.95 -10.22
CA CYS A 200 7.95 -5.49 -10.36
C CYS A 200 8.99 -4.73 -9.52
N LEU A 201 9.27 -5.18 -8.31
CA LEU A 201 10.31 -4.59 -7.46
C LEU A 201 11.71 -4.75 -8.08
N ARG A 202 12.04 -5.94 -8.62
CA ARG A 202 13.31 -6.14 -9.32
C ARG A 202 13.47 -5.22 -10.55
N ALA A 203 12.39 -4.95 -11.28
CA ALA A 203 12.39 -3.97 -12.36
C ALA A 203 12.60 -2.54 -11.82
N ALA A 204 11.89 -2.16 -10.77
CA ALA A 204 12.01 -0.84 -10.15
C ALA A 204 13.41 -0.55 -9.60
N PHE A 205 14.12 -1.56 -9.07
CA PHE A 205 15.51 -1.44 -8.63
C PHE A 205 16.49 -1.19 -9.80
N ARG A 206 16.06 -1.45 -11.04
CA ARG A 206 16.79 -1.12 -12.29
C ARG A 206 16.27 0.14 -12.97
N LEU A 207 15.53 0.98 -12.21
CA LEU A 207 14.91 2.23 -12.65
C LEU A 207 13.72 2.06 -13.60
N ASP A 208 13.20 0.86 -13.79
CA ASP A 208 11.95 0.60 -14.50
C ASP A 208 10.80 0.43 -13.50
N THR A 209 10.13 1.54 -13.17
CA THR A 209 9.03 1.56 -12.23
C THR A 209 7.66 1.32 -12.87
N GLU A 210 7.58 1.22 -14.20
CA GLU A 210 6.31 1.06 -14.92
C GLU A 210 5.53 -0.20 -14.52
N PRO A 211 6.17 -1.41 -14.41
CA PRO A 211 5.46 -2.61 -13.98
C PRO A 211 4.88 -2.50 -12.56
N LEU A 212 5.60 -1.84 -11.65
CA LEU A 212 5.12 -1.63 -10.27
C LEU A 212 3.98 -0.61 -10.24
N THR A 213 4.07 0.46 -11.04
CA THR A 213 3.01 1.44 -11.21
C THR A 213 1.72 0.79 -11.71
N ALA A 214 1.82 -0.05 -12.74
CA ALA A 214 0.68 -0.78 -13.30
C ALA A 214 0.05 -1.71 -12.25
N LEU A 215 0.85 -2.45 -11.50
CA LEU A 215 0.36 -3.31 -10.42
C LEU A 215 -0.40 -2.52 -9.36
N LEU A 216 0.10 -1.36 -8.95
CA LEU A 216 -0.57 -0.52 -7.96
C LEU A 216 -1.85 0.12 -8.51
N GLN A 217 -1.90 0.47 -9.80
CA GLN A 217 -3.13 0.95 -10.45
C GLN A 217 -4.20 -0.13 -10.48
N GLU A 218 -3.86 -1.36 -10.85
CA GLU A 218 -4.77 -2.51 -10.82
C GLU A 218 -5.25 -2.81 -9.39
N ALA A 219 -4.35 -2.69 -8.40
CA ALA A 219 -4.71 -2.85 -6.99
C ALA A 219 -5.66 -1.73 -6.50
N SER A 220 -5.53 -0.50 -7.02
CA SER A 220 -6.46 0.59 -6.75
C SER A 220 -7.82 0.37 -7.45
N GLU A 221 -7.83 -0.20 -8.66
CA GLU A 221 -9.09 -0.60 -9.33
C GLU A 221 -9.80 -1.71 -8.56
N ARG A 222 -9.07 -2.67 -7.97
CA ARG A 222 -9.63 -3.73 -7.13
C ARG A 222 -10.39 -3.17 -5.91
N CYS A 223 -10.02 -1.99 -5.42
CA CYS A 223 -10.79 -1.30 -4.38
C CYS A 223 -12.22 -0.99 -4.84
N LEU A 224 -12.41 -0.57 -6.10
CA LEU A 224 -13.75 -0.35 -6.66
C LEU A 224 -14.54 -1.65 -6.75
N ASP A 225 -13.90 -2.76 -7.12
CA ASP A 225 -14.55 -4.07 -7.16
C ASP A 225 -15.04 -4.49 -5.78
N VAL A 226 -14.20 -4.33 -4.75
CA VAL A 226 -14.57 -4.63 -3.35
C VAL A 226 -15.77 -3.78 -2.90
N MET A 227 -15.76 -2.49 -3.21
CA MET A 227 -16.86 -1.58 -2.85
C MET A 227 -18.17 -1.95 -3.57
N ILE A 228 -18.11 -2.21 -4.88
CA ILE A 228 -19.28 -2.58 -5.68
C ILE A 228 -19.88 -3.91 -5.19
N GLN A 229 -19.05 -4.95 -5.04
CA GLN A 229 -19.49 -6.25 -4.56
C GLN A 229 -20.13 -6.16 -3.16
N THR A 230 -19.58 -5.33 -2.27
CA THR A 230 -20.14 -5.13 -0.93
C THR A 230 -21.54 -4.53 -0.99
N LEU A 231 -21.77 -3.54 -1.86
CA LEU A 231 -23.08 -2.90 -2.03
C LEU A 231 -24.10 -3.83 -2.71
N GLU A 232 -23.67 -4.61 -3.69
CA GLU A 232 -24.52 -5.57 -4.41
C GLU A 232 -25.01 -6.67 -3.48
N ALA A 233 -24.10 -7.28 -2.70
CA ALA A 233 -24.44 -8.31 -1.74
C ALA A 233 -25.47 -7.86 -0.68
N ARG A 234 -25.50 -6.57 -0.33
CA ARG A 234 -26.49 -5.97 0.58
C ARG A 234 -27.82 -5.65 -0.08
N GLY A 235 -27.84 -5.54 -1.41
CA GLY A 235 -29.06 -5.23 -2.16
C GLY A 235 -29.92 -6.44 -2.43
N GLU A 236 -29.36 -7.64 -2.26
CA GLU A 236 -30.03 -8.93 -2.51
C GLU A 236 -30.66 -9.53 -1.23
N GLY A 237 -30.47 -8.93 -0.06
CA GLY A 237 -30.99 -9.36 1.24
C GLY A 237 -32.06 -8.41 1.75
#